data_8c56c2eeda10636a25bcea829f59e864
#
_entry.id   8c56c2eeda10636a25bcea829f59e864
#
_cell.length_a   1.000
_cell.length_b   1.000
_cell.length_c   1.000
_cell.angle_alpha   90.00
_cell.angle_beta   90.00
_cell.angle_gamma   90.00
#
_symmetry.space_group_name_H-M   'P 1'
#
loop_
_entity.id
_entity.type
_entity.pdbx_description
1 polymer ?
#
loop_
_entity_poly.entity_id
_entity_poly.type
_entity_poly.pdbx_seq_one_letter_code
_entity_poly.pdbx_strand_id
1 'polypeptide(L)'
;MVGVREQDRERIADVIAQEVRDAEPGEVPERLCAAAVRLLPVSGASVSLRGEGMPVPLSASGARAAYLMEVQATLGDGPCLRAAETGAPVFASDLTTGRDASLWPVYAQQAAAAGVRAVYALPLGDRSVCVGTLDLYRDAPGELADDDISTARFVADVLTVALMALPRGEEAGRLGDGLWLSPLATDHDEVYQAVGMVMAQCGVTADEALALLRAHAFAEGRTVLHLAHDVITHTTRFDPD
;
A
#
# COMPACT_ATOMS: atom_id res chain seq x y z
N MET A 1 -7.79 17.14 -23.40
CA MET A 1 -8.48 16.18 -22.52
C MET A 1 -9.35 15.28 -23.41
N VAL A 2 -8.80 14.16 -23.86
CA VAL A 2 -9.58 13.12 -24.55
C VAL A 2 -10.00 12.15 -23.43
N GLY A 3 -11.24 12.22 -23.03
CA GLY A 3 -11.78 11.28 -22.04
C GLY A 3 -11.82 9.87 -22.64
N VAL A 4 -11.62 8.86 -21.79
CA VAL A 4 -11.88 7.45 -22.13
C VAL A 4 -13.23 7.38 -22.86
N ARG A 5 -13.25 6.74 -24.04
CA ARG A 5 -14.46 6.58 -24.82
C ARG A 5 -15.51 5.85 -23.99
N GLU A 6 -16.77 6.17 -24.14
CA GLU A 6 -17.87 5.61 -23.35
C GLU A 6 -17.85 4.05 -23.38
N GLN A 7 -17.55 3.47 -24.53
CA GLN A 7 -17.38 2.03 -24.72
C GLN A 7 -16.21 1.44 -23.90
N ASP A 8 -15.13 2.19 -23.71
CA ASP A 8 -13.99 1.74 -22.89
C ASP A 8 -14.36 1.77 -21.41
N ARG A 9 -15.11 2.78 -20.96
CA ARG A 9 -15.65 2.84 -19.60
C ARG A 9 -16.60 1.71 -19.28
N GLU A 10 -17.50 1.37 -20.21
CA GLU A 10 -18.41 0.23 -20.06
C GLU A 10 -17.61 -1.08 -19.91
N ARG A 11 -16.61 -1.30 -20.79
CA ARG A 11 -15.75 -2.48 -20.72
C ARG A 11 -14.98 -2.56 -19.38
N ILE A 12 -14.43 -1.44 -18.91
CA ILE A 12 -13.72 -1.38 -17.63
C ILE A 12 -14.68 -1.68 -16.48
N ALA A 13 -15.88 -1.08 -16.50
CA ALA A 13 -16.90 -1.35 -15.50
C ALA A 13 -17.35 -2.80 -15.48
N ASP A 14 -17.52 -3.43 -16.66
CA ASP A 14 -17.87 -4.84 -16.79
C ASP A 14 -16.80 -5.77 -16.19
N VAL A 15 -15.52 -5.51 -16.47
CA VAL A 15 -14.39 -6.27 -15.89
C VAL A 15 -14.39 -6.14 -14.37
N ILE A 16 -14.53 -4.94 -13.84
CA ILE A 16 -14.57 -4.68 -12.40
C ILE A 16 -15.79 -5.39 -11.78
N ALA A 17 -16.98 -5.23 -12.37
CA ALA A 17 -18.21 -5.86 -11.88
C ALA A 17 -18.10 -7.39 -11.89
N GLN A 18 -17.42 -7.96 -12.87
CA GLN A 18 -17.17 -9.39 -12.95
C GLN A 18 -16.25 -9.88 -11.83
N GLU A 19 -15.15 -9.12 -11.54
CA GLU A 19 -14.20 -9.48 -10.49
C GLU A 19 -14.80 -9.43 -9.10
N VAL A 20 -15.68 -8.45 -8.82
CA VAL A 20 -16.27 -8.27 -7.49
C VAL A 20 -17.64 -8.92 -7.31
N ARG A 21 -18.17 -9.61 -8.32
CA ARG A 21 -19.58 -10.11 -8.36
C ARG A 21 -19.96 -10.93 -7.15
N ASP A 22 -19.21 -11.83 -6.69
CA ASP A 22 -19.52 -12.72 -5.58
C ASP A 22 -18.49 -12.56 -4.45
N ALA A 23 -17.81 -11.42 -4.40
CA ALA A 23 -16.79 -11.12 -3.40
C ALA A 23 -17.43 -10.71 -2.07
N GLU A 24 -16.97 -11.30 -0.98
CA GLU A 24 -17.26 -10.79 0.35
C GLU A 24 -16.62 -9.38 0.50
N PRO A 25 -17.19 -8.50 1.32
CA PRO A 25 -16.67 -7.13 1.45
C PRO A 25 -15.17 -7.04 1.72
N GLY A 26 -14.61 -7.94 2.51
CA GLY A 26 -13.16 -8.00 2.81
C GLY A 26 -12.29 -8.44 1.63
N GLU A 27 -12.87 -9.14 0.64
CA GLU A 27 -12.16 -9.60 -0.56
C GLU A 27 -12.14 -8.54 -1.67
N VAL A 28 -13.02 -7.53 -1.60
CA VAL A 28 -13.17 -6.52 -2.65
C VAL A 28 -11.85 -5.82 -3.00
N PRO A 29 -11.00 -5.40 -2.05
CA PRO A 29 -9.71 -4.79 -2.38
C PRO A 29 -8.79 -5.72 -3.18
N GLU A 30 -8.74 -7.02 -2.87
CA GLU A 30 -7.94 -8.00 -3.59
C GLU A 30 -8.45 -8.19 -5.02
N ARG A 31 -9.78 -8.32 -5.18
CA ARG A 31 -10.41 -8.45 -6.49
C ARG A 31 -10.18 -7.21 -7.36
N LEU A 32 -10.19 -6.02 -6.76
CA LEU A 32 -9.89 -4.79 -7.48
C LEU A 32 -8.40 -4.65 -7.85
N CYS A 33 -7.48 -5.15 -7.02
CA CYS A 33 -6.07 -5.31 -7.41
C CYS A 33 -5.93 -6.24 -8.62
N ALA A 34 -6.64 -7.38 -8.62
CA ALA A 34 -6.64 -8.30 -9.76
C ALA A 34 -7.24 -7.66 -11.01
N ALA A 35 -8.35 -6.91 -10.88
CA ALA A 35 -8.94 -6.14 -11.98
C ALA A 35 -7.94 -5.10 -12.56
N ALA A 36 -7.21 -4.38 -11.71
CA ALA A 36 -6.18 -3.43 -12.14
C ALA A 36 -5.10 -4.10 -12.98
N VAL A 37 -4.60 -5.27 -12.55
CA VAL A 37 -3.58 -6.04 -13.29
C VAL A 37 -4.11 -6.56 -14.63
N ARG A 38 -5.40 -6.86 -14.74
CA ARG A 38 -6.02 -7.30 -15.99
C ARG A 38 -6.27 -6.16 -16.98
N LEU A 39 -6.56 -4.96 -16.47
CA LEU A 39 -6.95 -3.80 -17.26
C LEU A 39 -5.77 -2.94 -17.71
N LEU A 40 -4.66 -3.00 -17.01
CA LEU A 40 -3.52 -2.10 -17.16
C LEU A 40 -2.24 -2.88 -17.54
N PRO A 41 -1.29 -2.24 -18.24
CA PRO A 41 -0.02 -2.86 -18.58
C PRO A 41 0.93 -2.90 -17.36
N VAL A 42 0.47 -3.52 -16.27
CA VAL A 42 1.20 -3.65 -15.00
C VAL A 42 1.31 -5.11 -14.59
N SER A 43 2.30 -5.43 -13.79
CA SER A 43 2.59 -6.80 -13.35
C SER A 43 2.15 -7.08 -11.91
N GLY A 44 1.65 -6.06 -11.21
CA GLY A 44 1.15 -6.17 -9.86
C GLY A 44 0.43 -4.90 -9.41
N ALA A 45 -0.37 -5.04 -8.37
CA ALA A 45 -1.08 -3.95 -7.72
C ALA A 45 -1.17 -4.21 -6.22
N SER A 46 -1.21 -3.16 -5.41
CA SER A 46 -1.49 -3.23 -3.99
C SER A 46 -2.32 -2.05 -3.51
N VAL A 47 -3.03 -2.25 -2.42
CA VAL A 47 -3.82 -1.23 -1.74
C VAL A 47 -3.37 -1.13 -0.30
N SER A 48 -3.09 0.07 0.16
CA SER A 48 -2.86 0.38 1.56
C SER A 48 -3.83 1.44 2.05
N LEU A 49 -4.19 1.36 3.33
CA LEU A 49 -4.92 2.42 4.03
C LEU A 49 -3.94 3.44 4.59
N ARG A 50 -4.40 4.66 4.75
CA ARG A 50 -3.65 5.69 5.46
C ARG A 50 -3.75 5.44 6.96
N GLY A 51 -2.64 5.08 7.58
CA GLY A 51 -2.50 4.95 9.03
C GLY A 51 -1.71 6.11 9.64
N GLU A 52 -1.67 6.17 10.96
CA GLU A 52 -0.84 7.11 11.70
C GLU A 52 0.63 6.68 11.60
N GLY A 53 1.45 7.53 10.98
CA GLY A 53 2.89 7.31 10.83
C GLY A 53 3.31 6.29 9.77
N MET A 54 2.42 5.40 9.31
CA MET A 54 2.75 4.42 8.26
C MET A 54 1.51 3.96 7.48
N PRO A 55 1.69 3.54 6.19
CA PRO A 55 0.61 2.89 5.46
C PRO A 55 0.27 1.55 6.11
N VAL A 56 -1.01 1.23 6.19
CA VAL A 56 -1.51 -0.08 6.63
C VAL A 56 -1.81 -0.93 5.40
N PRO A 57 -1.05 -1.98 5.13
CA PRO A 57 -1.32 -2.90 4.03
C PRO A 57 -2.71 -3.48 4.12
N LEU A 58 -3.46 -3.40 3.02
CA LEU A 58 -4.79 -3.96 2.98
C LEU A 58 -4.87 -5.15 2.03
N SER A 59 -4.30 -5.03 0.85
CA SER A 59 -4.34 -6.09 -0.15
C SER A 59 -3.24 -5.95 -1.20
N ALA A 60 -2.85 -7.08 -1.81
CA ALA A 60 -1.89 -7.13 -2.90
C ALA A 60 -2.25 -8.25 -3.88
N SER A 61 -1.97 -8.03 -5.17
CA SER A 61 -2.21 -9.00 -6.23
C SER A 61 -1.25 -10.19 -6.24
N GLY A 62 -0.30 -10.25 -5.30
CA GLY A 62 0.66 -11.34 -5.15
C GLY A 62 1.85 -10.94 -4.27
N ALA A 63 2.69 -11.93 -3.94
CA ALA A 63 3.79 -11.80 -2.98
C ALA A 63 4.77 -10.65 -3.27
N ARG A 64 5.06 -10.39 -4.56
CA ARG A 64 5.95 -9.30 -4.96
C ARG A 64 5.36 -7.91 -4.66
N ALA A 65 4.08 -7.73 -4.93
CA ALA A 65 3.38 -6.49 -4.62
C ALA A 65 3.27 -6.28 -3.11
N ALA A 66 2.96 -7.34 -2.35
CA ALA A 66 2.96 -7.31 -0.89
C ALA A 66 4.33 -6.92 -0.32
N TYR A 67 5.40 -7.53 -0.83
CA TYR A 67 6.77 -7.20 -0.41
C TYR A 67 7.10 -5.72 -0.63
N LEU A 68 6.78 -5.15 -1.81
CA LEU A 68 7.10 -3.75 -2.11
C LEU A 68 6.28 -2.76 -1.28
N MET A 69 5.07 -3.12 -0.93
CA MET A 69 4.25 -2.35 0.02
C MET A 69 4.89 -2.34 1.42
N GLU A 70 5.37 -3.51 1.90
CA GLU A 70 6.10 -3.63 3.16
C GLU A 70 7.43 -2.85 3.16
N VAL A 71 8.13 -2.82 2.03
CA VAL A 71 9.35 -2.02 1.88
C VAL A 71 9.06 -0.54 2.10
N GLN A 72 8.01 0.02 1.51
CA GLN A 72 7.63 1.43 1.72
C GLN A 72 7.25 1.69 3.19
N ALA A 73 6.50 0.78 3.82
CA ALA A 73 6.15 0.88 5.23
C ALA A 73 7.39 0.86 6.14
N THR A 74 8.36 -0.02 5.84
CA THR A 74 9.62 -0.16 6.57
C THR A 74 10.51 1.07 6.42
N LEU A 75 10.65 1.58 5.20
CA LEU A 75 11.48 2.77 4.94
C LEU A 75 10.83 4.05 5.47
N GLY A 76 9.50 4.09 5.60
CA GLY A 76 8.78 5.32 5.89
C GLY A 76 8.87 6.34 4.75
N ASP A 77 9.22 5.88 3.54
CA ASP A 77 9.41 6.69 2.35
C ASP A 77 9.09 5.88 1.10
N GLY A 78 8.66 6.55 0.04
CA GLY A 78 8.34 5.93 -1.23
C GLY A 78 7.19 6.62 -1.97
N PRO A 79 6.91 6.18 -3.21
CA PRO A 79 5.84 6.73 -4.03
C PRO A 79 4.47 6.75 -3.36
N CYS A 80 4.08 5.68 -2.63
CA CYS A 80 2.76 5.59 -1.99
C CYS A 80 2.62 6.60 -0.84
N LEU A 81 3.64 6.75 0.00
CA LEU A 81 3.61 7.72 1.09
C LEU A 81 3.50 9.13 0.52
N ARG A 82 4.26 9.41 -0.53
CA ARG A 82 4.21 10.71 -1.20
C ARG A 82 2.86 11.01 -1.83
N ALA A 83 2.22 10.00 -2.43
CA ALA A 83 0.86 10.13 -2.97
C ALA A 83 -0.17 10.38 -1.86
N ALA A 84 -0.07 9.64 -0.75
CA ALA A 84 -0.94 9.81 0.41
C ALA A 84 -0.79 11.18 1.08
N GLU A 85 0.45 11.70 1.18
CA GLU A 85 0.74 13.02 1.77
C GLU A 85 0.20 14.17 0.92
N THR A 86 0.43 14.09 -0.40
CA THR A 86 0.10 15.18 -1.32
C THR A 86 -1.35 15.14 -1.83
N GLY A 87 -2.04 14.00 -1.68
CA GLY A 87 -3.34 13.76 -2.28
C GLY A 87 -3.30 13.84 -3.81
N ALA A 88 -2.15 13.57 -4.42
CA ALA A 88 -1.94 13.63 -5.85
C ALA A 88 -1.21 12.37 -6.34
N PRO A 89 -1.52 11.87 -7.55
CA PRO A 89 -0.80 10.74 -8.12
C PRO A 89 0.71 11.00 -8.22
N VAL A 90 1.49 9.97 -7.91
CA VAL A 90 2.95 9.97 -8.03
C VAL A 90 3.35 8.85 -8.99
N PHE A 91 3.98 9.22 -10.09
CA PHE A 91 4.42 8.29 -11.12
C PHE A 91 5.95 8.24 -11.14
N ALA A 92 6.50 7.18 -10.54
CA ALA A 92 7.91 6.84 -10.62
C ALA A 92 8.13 5.94 -11.84
N SER A 93 8.28 6.56 -12.99
CA SER A 93 8.29 5.89 -14.29
C SER A 93 9.60 5.14 -14.58
N ASP A 94 10.69 5.47 -13.88
CA ASP A 94 11.97 4.75 -13.97
C ASP A 94 12.71 4.75 -12.63
N LEU A 95 12.60 3.62 -11.93
CA LEU A 95 13.33 3.37 -10.68
C LEU A 95 14.75 2.86 -10.89
N THR A 96 15.20 2.70 -12.14
CA THR A 96 16.56 2.21 -12.44
C THR A 96 17.55 3.33 -12.63
N THR A 97 17.11 4.49 -13.10
CA THR A 97 17.95 5.65 -13.41
C THR A 97 17.21 6.96 -13.16
N GLY A 98 17.95 8.06 -13.18
CA GLY A 98 17.43 9.40 -13.25
C GLY A 98 16.79 9.91 -11.95
N ARG A 99 15.76 10.74 -12.10
CA ARG A 99 15.14 11.48 -11.01
C ARG A 99 14.45 10.57 -10.00
N ASP A 100 13.68 9.58 -10.49
CA ASP A 100 12.85 8.75 -9.62
C ASP A 100 13.72 7.84 -8.74
N ALA A 101 14.77 7.24 -9.32
CA ALA A 101 15.77 6.48 -8.57
C ALA A 101 16.52 7.34 -7.55
N SER A 102 16.74 8.64 -7.84
CA SER A 102 17.42 9.56 -6.93
C SER A 102 16.51 10.08 -5.81
N LEU A 103 15.20 10.17 -6.05
CA LEU A 103 14.23 10.57 -5.02
C LEU A 103 14.05 9.50 -3.94
N TRP A 104 14.06 8.23 -4.32
CA TRP A 104 13.86 7.09 -3.42
C TRP A 104 14.94 6.04 -3.61
N PRO A 105 16.22 6.34 -3.32
CA PRO A 105 17.34 5.48 -3.72
C PRO A 105 17.28 4.09 -3.10
N VAL A 106 16.86 3.98 -1.84
CA VAL A 106 16.76 2.69 -1.14
C VAL A 106 15.56 1.90 -1.66
N TYR A 107 14.39 2.55 -1.80
CA TYR A 107 13.22 1.92 -2.38
C TYR A 107 13.46 1.45 -3.82
N ALA A 108 14.07 2.29 -4.64
CA ALA A 108 14.41 1.97 -6.02
C ALA A 108 15.32 0.74 -6.13
N GLN A 109 16.31 0.62 -5.23
CA GLN A 109 17.18 -0.56 -5.16
C GLN A 109 16.40 -1.82 -4.81
N GLN A 110 15.52 -1.77 -3.81
CA GLN A 110 14.69 -2.90 -3.39
C GLN A 110 13.68 -3.29 -4.49
N ALA A 111 13.02 -2.31 -5.10
CA ALA A 111 12.11 -2.54 -6.22
C ALA A 111 12.83 -3.20 -7.41
N ALA A 112 14.01 -2.70 -7.75
CA ALA A 112 14.85 -3.26 -8.82
C ALA A 112 15.26 -4.71 -8.51
N ALA A 113 15.64 -5.01 -7.28
CA ALA A 113 15.98 -6.37 -6.84
C ALA A 113 14.77 -7.32 -6.93
N ALA A 114 13.56 -6.81 -6.67
CA ALA A 114 12.30 -7.53 -6.85
C ALA A 114 11.83 -7.61 -8.31
N GLY A 115 12.57 -7.04 -9.27
CA GLY A 115 12.23 -7.06 -10.70
C GLY A 115 11.25 -5.98 -11.13
N VAL A 116 10.94 -4.99 -10.28
CA VAL A 116 10.07 -3.86 -10.61
C VAL A 116 10.92 -2.65 -11.03
N ARG A 117 10.49 -1.98 -12.09
CA ARG A 117 11.21 -0.87 -12.70
C ARG A 117 10.44 0.45 -12.70
N ALA A 118 9.12 0.40 -12.55
CA ALA A 118 8.27 1.57 -12.42
C ALA A 118 7.13 1.31 -11.42
N VAL A 119 6.71 2.37 -10.73
CA VAL A 119 5.60 2.35 -9.77
C VAL A 119 4.74 3.58 -9.98
N TYR A 120 3.44 3.36 -10.01
CA TYR A 120 2.45 4.43 -10.13
C TYR A 120 1.52 4.37 -8.93
N ALA A 121 1.68 5.34 -8.02
CA ALA A 121 0.89 5.45 -6.81
C ALA A 121 -0.25 6.45 -7.02
N LEU A 122 -1.49 6.01 -6.82
CA LEU A 122 -2.69 6.82 -6.91
C LEU A 122 -3.32 6.96 -5.53
N PRO A 123 -3.59 8.19 -5.04
CA PRO A 123 -4.31 8.35 -3.79
C PRO A 123 -5.75 7.90 -3.93
N LEU A 124 -6.28 7.27 -2.90
CA LEU A 124 -7.68 6.89 -2.77
C LEU A 124 -8.42 7.99 -2.00
N GLY A 125 -9.33 8.67 -2.66
CA GLY A 125 -9.98 9.88 -2.19
C GLY A 125 -9.52 11.14 -2.93
N ASP A 126 -9.69 12.27 -2.30
CA ASP A 126 -9.31 13.56 -2.85
C ASP A 126 -8.22 14.26 -2.01
N ARG A 127 -7.86 15.49 -2.40
CA ARG A 127 -6.83 16.28 -1.67
C ARG A 127 -7.20 16.60 -0.23
N SER A 128 -8.48 16.60 0.11
CA SER A 128 -8.96 16.92 1.46
C SER A 128 -9.06 15.67 2.34
N VAL A 129 -9.37 14.52 1.74
CA VAL A 129 -9.53 13.23 2.43
C VAL A 129 -8.89 12.13 1.59
N CYS A 130 -7.65 11.80 1.90
CA CYS A 130 -6.98 10.62 1.36
C CYS A 130 -7.11 9.47 2.36
N VAL A 131 -7.81 8.39 1.97
CA VAL A 131 -8.04 7.21 2.82
C VAL A 131 -7.00 6.12 2.63
N GLY A 132 -6.19 6.20 1.58
CA GLY A 132 -5.18 5.21 1.25
C GLY A 132 -4.55 5.43 -0.11
N THR A 133 -3.87 4.42 -0.65
CA THR A 133 -3.25 4.44 -1.98
C THR A 133 -3.50 3.13 -2.73
N LEU A 134 -3.60 3.24 -4.05
CA LEU A 134 -3.45 2.15 -5.00
C LEU A 134 -2.08 2.27 -5.64
N ASP A 135 -1.23 1.28 -5.46
CA ASP A 135 0.08 1.20 -6.10
C ASP A 135 0.04 0.17 -7.24
N LEU A 136 0.55 0.57 -8.39
CA LEU A 136 0.64 -0.25 -9.60
C LEU A 136 2.11 -0.46 -9.95
N TYR A 137 2.51 -1.72 -10.14
CA TYR A 137 3.90 -2.12 -10.35
C TYR A 137 4.14 -2.59 -11.78
N ARG A 138 5.27 -2.20 -12.36
CA ARG A 138 5.65 -2.59 -13.72
C ARG A 138 7.09 -3.07 -13.79
N ASP A 139 7.32 -4.14 -14.57
CA ASP A 139 8.63 -4.78 -14.73
C ASP A 139 9.55 -4.04 -15.71
N ALA A 140 9.02 -3.11 -16.49
CA ALA A 140 9.75 -2.27 -17.42
C ALA A 140 9.60 -0.78 -17.08
N PRO A 141 10.63 0.05 -17.25
CA PRO A 141 10.50 1.49 -17.17
C PRO A 141 9.53 2.04 -18.23
N GLY A 142 8.99 3.20 -18.00
CA GLY A 142 8.15 3.95 -18.93
C GLY A 142 6.95 4.60 -18.28
N GLU A 143 6.36 5.55 -18.98
CA GLU A 143 5.13 6.21 -18.57
C GLU A 143 3.91 5.36 -18.91
N LEU A 144 2.82 5.56 -18.19
CA LEU A 144 1.50 5.06 -18.57
C LEU A 144 0.93 5.94 -19.67
N ALA A 145 0.25 5.34 -20.64
CA ALA A 145 -0.52 6.10 -21.63
C ALA A 145 -1.70 6.84 -20.96
N ASP A 146 -2.19 7.90 -21.57
CA ASP A 146 -3.30 8.70 -21.03
C ASP A 146 -4.56 7.86 -20.76
N ASP A 147 -4.84 6.87 -21.62
CA ASP A 147 -5.96 5.95 -21.45
C ASP A 147 -5.72 4.99 -20.25
N ASP A 148 -4.49 4.55 -20.05
CA ASP A 148 -4.11 3.73 -18.88
C ASP A 148 -4.21 4.54 -17.58
N ILE A 149 -3.77 5.80 -17.59
CA ILE A 149 -3.92 6.71 -16.44
C ILE A 149 -5.41 6.92 -16.11
N SER A 150 -6.23 7.08 -17.13
CA SER A 150 -7.69 7.26 -16.96
C SER A 150 -8.33 5.99 -16.38
N THR A 151 -7.91 4.81 -16.83
CA THR A 151 -8.33 3.50 -16.31
C THR A 151 -7.87 3.32 -14.87
N ALA A 152 -6.61 3.62 -14.55
CA ALA A 152 -6.07 3.53 -13.20
C ALA A 152 -6.84 4.43 -12.21
N ARG A 153 -7.17 5.65 -12.62
CA ARG A 153 -8.00 6.57 -11.82
C ARG A 153 -9.40 6.00 -11.59
N PHE A 154 -10.03 5.44 -12.61
CA PHE A 154 -11.35 4.83 -12.45
C PHE A 154 -11.33 3.67 -11.46
N VAL A 155 -10.31 2.80 -11.49
CA VAL A 155 -10.12 1.73 -10.50
C VAL A 155 -9.92 2.33 -9.10
N ALA A 156 -9.10 3.38 -8.96
CA ALA A 156 -8.89 4.07 -7.69
C ALA A 156 -10.18 4.70 -7.13
N ASP A 157 -11.02 5.28 -7.99
CA ASP A 157 -12.32 5.83 -7.60
C ASP A 157 -13.26 4.73 -7.08
N VAL A 158 -13.32 3.58 -7.76
CA VAL A 158 -14.12 2.43 -7.32
C VAL A 158 -13.60 1.87 -5.99
N LEU A 159 -12.28 1.73 -5.83
CA LEU A 159 -11.65 1.35 -4.57
C LEU A 159 -11.99 2.32 -3.44
N THR A 160 -11.94 3.63 -3.71
CA THR A 160 -12.30 4.66 -2.74
C THR A 160 -13.72 4.47 -2.22
N VAL A 161 -14.68 4.28 -3.13
CA VAL A 161 -16.09 4.04 -2.77
C VAL A 161 -16.23 2.75 -1.97
N ALA A 162 -15.58 1.66 -2.40
CA ALA A 162 -15.60 0.38 -1.72
C ALA A 162 -15.04 0.48 -0.29
N LEU A 163 -13.90 1.15 -0.11
CA LEU A 163 -13.28 1.35 1.20
C LEU A 163 -14.12 2.26 2.12
N MET A 164 -14.78 3.27 1.56
CA MET A 164 -15.69 4.13 2.32
C MET A 164 -16.98 3.42 2.73
N ALA A 165 -17.40 2.41 1.99
CA ALA A 165 -18.58 1.60 2.30
C ALA A 165 -18.31 0.50 3.32
N LEU A 166 -17.04 0.21 3.64
CA LEU A 166 -16.71 -0.76 4.70
C LEU A 166 -17.20 -0.23 6.06
N PRO A 167 -17.88 -1.04 6.88
CA PRO A 167 -18.29 -0.66 8.22
C PRO A 167 -17.10 -0.22 9.07
N ARG A 168 -17.30 0.82 9.85
CA ARG A 168 -16.30 1.40 10.75
C ARG A 168 -16.78 1.34 12.21
N GLY A 169 -15.84 1.11 13.13
CA GLY A 169 -16.12 1.24 14.57
C GLY A 169 -16.99 0.12 15.15
N GLU A 170 -17.92 0.49 16.06
CA GLU A 170 -18.75 -0.46 16.84
C GLU A 170 -19.62 -1.41 15.98
N GLU A 171 -19.91 -1.05 14.73
CA GLU A 171 -20.63 -1.92 13.80
C GLU A 171 -19.76 -3.07 13.30
N ALA A 172 -18.44 -2.87 13.17
CA ALA A 172 -17.50 -3.94 12.81
C ALA A 172 -17.40 -4.99 13.92
N GLY A 173 -17.44 -4.58 15.19
CA GLY A 173 -17.45 -5.48 16.35
C GLY A 173 -18.74 -6.31 16.49
N ARG A 174 -19.84 -5.92 15.83
CA ARG A 174 -21.13 -6.65 15.87
C ARG A 174 -21.22 -7.75 14.81
N LEU A 175 -20.35 -7.74 13.81
CA LEU A 175 -20.32 -8.73 12.72
C LEU A 175 -19.32 -9.89 12.96
N GLY A 176 -18.75 -9.98 14.16
CA GLY A 176 -17.89 -11.07 14.63
C GLY A 176 -16.44 -10.92 14.17
N ASP A 177 -15.56 -11.03 15.17
CA ASP A 177 -14.10 -11.16 15.10
C ASP A 177 -13.41 -10.93 13.73
N GLY A 178 -12.92 -9.69 13.55
CA GLY A 178 -11.79 -9.44 12.64
C GLY A 178 -11.98 -9.67 11.13
N LEU A 179 -13.18 -9.96 10.63
CA LEU A 179 -13.46 -10.32 9.22
C LEU A 179 -13.26 -9.18 8.20
N TRP A 180 -12.90 -8.01 8.66
CA TRP A 180 -12.81 -6.80 7.83
C TRP A 180 -11.42 -6.50 7.34
N LEU A 181 -10.43 -6.99 8.06
CA LEU A 181 -9.05 -6.72 7.74
C LEU A 181 -8.51 -7.97 7.06
N SER A 182 -7.97 -7.80 5.86
CA SER A 182 -7.20 -8.85 5.24
C SER A 182 -6.10 -9.31 6.21
N PRO A 183 -5.60 -10.54 6.11
CA PRO A 183 -4.46 -10.98 6.92
C PRO A 183 -3.32 -9.95 6.96
N LEU A 184 -3.07 -9.25 5.84
CA LEU A 184 -2.05 -8.21 5.75
C LEU A 184 -2.31 -7.03 6.69
N ALA A 185 -3.56 -6.62 6.89
CA ALA A 185 -3.89 -5.52 7.78
C ALA A 185 -3.81 -5.95 9.26
N THR A 186 -4.22 -7.18 9.56
CA THR A 186 -4.14 -7.76 10.91
C THR A 186 -2.68 -7.91 11.36
N ASP A 187 -1.80 -8.35 10.45
CA ASP A 187 -0.37 -8.46 10.72
C ASP A 187 0.24 -7.09 11.10
N HIS A 188 -0.28 -5.98 10.56
CA HIS A 188 0.18 -4.64 10.91
C HIS A 188 -0.25 -4.14 12.30
N ASP A 189 -1.24 -4.76 12.95
CA ASP A 189 -1.55 -4.48 14.35
C ASP A 189 -0.36 -4.88 15.24
N GLU A 190 0.43 -5.87 14.85
CA GLU A 190 1.67 -6.23 15.53
C GLU A 190 2.68 -5.07 15.54
N VAL A 191 2.75 -4.28 14.48
CA VAL A 191 3.66 -3.12 14.42
C VAL A 191 3.26 -2.07 15.46
N TYR A 192 1.97 -1.76 15.58
CA TYR A 192 1.50 -0.81 16.60
C TYR A 192 1.71 -1.33 18.02
N GLN A 193 1.51 -2.63 18.24
CA GLN A 193 1.82 -3.26 19.52
C GLN A 193 3.32 -3.19 19.83
N ALA A 194 4.19 -3.49 18.87
CA ALA A 194 5.63 -3.38 19.03
C ALA A 194 6.07 -1.94 19.31
N VAL A 195 5.46 -0.94 18.63
CA VAL A 195 5.68 0.48 18.92
C VAL A 195 5.41 0.78 20.39
N GLY A 196 4.26 0.34 20.92
CA GLY A 196 3.92 0.51 22.34
C GLY A 196 4.93 -0.14 23.28
N MET A 197 5.45 -1.34 22.93
CA MET A 197 6.49 -2.02 23.71
C MET A 197 7.82 -1.27 23.69
N VAL A 198 8.25 -0.77 22.52
CA VAL A 198 9.50 0.02 22.40
C VAL A 198 9.39 1.35 23.12
N MET A 199 8.22 2.02 23.06
CA MET A 199 7.97 3.23 23.88
C MET A 199 8.21 2.95 25.37
N ALA A 200 7.69 1.83 25.88
CA ALA A 200 7.85 1.46 27.27
C ALA A 200 9.28 1.04 27.63
N GLN A 201 10.00 0.41 26.70
CA GLN A 201 11.39 -0.03 26.90
C GLN A 201 12.38 1.13 26.91
N CYS A 202 12.22 2.06 25.95
CA CYS A 202 13.19 3.15 25.72
C CYS A 202 12.75 4.50 26.31
N GLY A 203 11.49 4.64 26.76
CA GLY A 203 10.98 5.91 27.28
C GLY A 203 10.78 6.99 26.21
N VAL A 204 10.50 6.62 24.99
CA VAL A 204 10.39 7.48 23.81
C VAL A 204 8.95 7.67 23.36
N THR A 205 8.70 8.61 22.46
CA THR A 205 7.39 8.84 21.83
C THR A 205 7.07 7.74 20.80
N ALA A 206 5.82 7.66 20.34
CA ALA A 206 5.40 6.68 19.34
C ALA A 206 6.14 6.86 18.00
N ASP A 207 6.35 8.12 17.58
CA ASP A 207 7.09 8.43 16.34
C ASP A 207 8.56 8.00 16.45
N GLU A 208 9.19 8.24 17.60
CA GLU A 208 10.57 7.81 17.86
C GLU A 208 10.67 6.30 17.93
N ALA A 209 9.72 5.60 18.59
CA ALA A 209 9.68 4.15 18.67
C ALA A 209 9.51 3.51 17.28
N LEU A 210 8.63 4.06 16.43
CA LEU A 210 8.47 3.62 15.05
C LEU A 210 9.75 3.85 14.22
N ALA A 211 10.42 4.98 14.42
CA ALA A 211 11.69 5.27 13.76
C ALA A 211 12.80 4.28 14.19
N LEU A 212 12.87 3.93 15.48
CA LEU A 212 13.79 2.90 15.99
C LEU A 212 13.51 1.53 15.39
N LEU A 213 12.23 1.11 15.34
CA LEU A 213 11.83 -0.15 14.71
C LEU A 213 12.24 -0.19 13.23
N ARG A 214 11.96 0.87 12.48
CA ARG A 214 12.34 0.98 11.05
C ARG A 214 13.86 0.93 10.86
N ALA A 215 14.60 1.68 11.65
CA ALA A 215 16.06 1.72 11.56
C ALA A 215 16.68 0.35 11.84
N HIS A 216 16.18 -0.36 12.87
CA HIS A 216 16.65 -1.68 13.23
C HIS A 216 16.29 -2.73 12.18
N ALA A 217 15.04 -2.73 11.69
CA ALA A 217 14.60 -3.61 10.61
C ALA A 217 15.44 -3.41 9.34
N PHE A 218 15.68 -2.14 8.98
CA PHE A 218 16.52 -1.82 7.83
C PHE A 218 17.98 -2.30 8.00
N ALA A 219 18.58 -2.10 9.18
CA ALA A 219 19.93 -2.54 9.47
C ALA A 219 20.10 -4.06 9.36
N GLU A 220 19.04 -4.82 9.67
CA GLU A 220 19.01 -6.28 9.55
C GLU A 220 18.56 -6.78 8.17
N GLY A 221 18.21 -5.88 7.23
CA GLY A 221 17.68 -6.25 5.92
C GLY A 221 16.31 -6.93 5.98
N ARG A 222 15.50 -6.59 6.97
CA ARG A 222 14.17 -7.16 7.26
C ARG A 222 13.07 -6.09 7.11
N THR A 223 11.82 -6.51 7.08
CA THR A 223 10.69 -5.59 7.15
C THR A 223 10.37 -5.21 8.60
N VAL A 224 9.75 -4.04 8.78
CA VAL A 224 9.30 -3.60 10.11
C VAL A 224 8.31 -4.59 10.73
N LEU A 225 7.50 -5.27 9.91
CA LEU A 225 6.57 -6.30 10.35
C LEU A 225 7.30 -7.50 10.97
N HIS A 226 8.33 -8.02 10.31
CA HIS A 226 9.12 -9.12 10.86
C HIS A 226 9.80 -8.76 12.18
N LEU A 227 10.32 -7.53 12.29
CA LEU A 227 10.93 -7.07 13.54
C LEU A 227 9.87 -6.88 14.63
N ALA A 228 8.70 -6.36 14.29
CA ALA A 228 7.59 -6.19 15.23
C ALA A 228 7.19 -7.53 15.85
N HIS A 229 7.07 -8.58 15.05
CA HIS A 229 6.82 -9.94 15.53
C HIS A 229 7.86 -10.39 16.56
N ASP A 230 9.14 -10.16 16.29
CA ASP A 230 10.22 -10.52 17.23
C ASP A 230 10.16 -9.73 18.54
N VAL A 231 9.76 -8.45 18.47
CA VAL A 231 9.57 -7.62 19.68
C VAL A 231 8.40 -8.13 20.51
N ILE A 232 7.27 -8.45 19.88
CA ILE A 232 6.08 -8.96 20.57
C ILE A 232 6.37 -10.33 21.21
N THR A 233 7.09 -11.19 20.52
CA THR A 233 7.46 -12.52 21.02
C THR A 233 8.65 -12.48 21.96
N HIS A 234 9.15 -11.29 22.33
CA HIS A 234 10.31 -11.07 23.20
C HIS A 234 11.63 -11.67 22.69
N THR A 235 11.73 -11.95 21.40
CA THR A 235 12.95 -12.41 20.74
C THR A 235 13.95 -11.27 20.53
N THR A 236 13.43 -10.07 20.29
CA THR A 236 14.21 -8.83 20.21
C THR A 236 13.76 -7.85 21.29
N ARG A 237 14.69 -7.12 21.89
CA ARG A 237 14.44 -6.09 22.89
C ARG A 237 15.26 -4.84 22.58
N PHE A 238 14.68 -3.69 22.79
CA PHE A 238 15.36 -2.41 22.69
C PHE A 238 15.82 -1.99 24.08
N ASP A 239 17.10 -1.69 24.22
CA ASP A 239 17.65 -1.15 25.47
C ASP A 239 17.70 0.37 25.38
N PRO A 240 17.39 1.10 26.47
CA PRO A 240 17.58 2.53 26.51
C PRO A 240 19.09 2.82 26.45
N ASP A 241 19.50 3.76 25.57
CA ASP A 241 20.87 4.30 25.52
C ASP A 241 21.22 5.08 26.80
#